data_8b366b8f92661e979a015a51545f6b2b
#
_entry.id   8b366b8f92661e979a015a51545f6b2b
#
_cell.length_a   1.000
_cell.length_b   1.000
_cell.length_c   1.000
_cell.angle_alpha   90.00
_cell.angle_beta   90.00
_cell.angle_gamma   90.00
#
_symmetry.space_group_name_H-M   'P 1'
#
loop_
_entity.id
_entity.type
_entity.pdbx_description
1 polymer ?
#
loop_
_entity_poly.entity_id
_entity_poly.type
_entity_poly.pdbx_seq_one_letter_code
_entity_poly.pdbx_strand_id
1 'polypeptide(L)'
;KDKSLWTANDSGEKIRVMEFENAASEAEFIISEIKQRASDYSEWAVLYRTNAQSRLLEERCVLLNIPYQLVGGVNFYQRKEIKDIVAYLKILSNPNDDISLLRVINLPKRGIGASSIAKISMYASLNDLSLWDVLLDMDKIEEFEKLKAKFDVFSESIENLQKTKEEVNSVADMIDHIMDEINYKSVLLEEGSEEALARMENIEEFKNKARDYESTELEEFLEDIALIADIDR
;
A
#
# COMPACT_ATOMS: atom_id res chain seq x y z
N LYS A 1 24.07 26.08 19.41
CA LYS A 1 24.58 25.23 20.52
C LYS A 1 25.24 24.02 19.90
N ASP A 2 26.59 23.93 19.99
CA ASP A 2 27.31 22.72 19.61
C ASP A 2 26.86 21.58 20.53
N LYS A 3 26.22 20.56 19.94
CA LYS A 3 25.93 19.29 20.60
C LYS A 3 27.13 18.37 20.35
N SER A 4 28.09 18.33 21.23
CA SER A 4 29.12 17.30 21.20
C SER A 4 28.50 15.96 21.63
N LEU A 5 28.69 14.94 20.81
CA LEU A 5 28.33 13.58 21.16
C LEU A 5 29.34 13.05 22.18
N TRP A 6 28.87 12.40 23.21
CA TRP A 6 29.70 11.75 24.22
C TRP A 6 29.14 10.35 24.54
N THR A 7 30.00 9.48 25.02
CA THR A 7 29.62 8.15 25.51
C THR A 7 30.42 7.81 26.75
N ALA A 8 29.85 7.03 27.64
CA ALA A 8 30.51 6.41 28.78
C ALA A 8 30.98 4.97 28.48
N ASN A 9 30.67 4.45 27.30
CA ASN A 9 31.05 3.11 26.88
C ASN A 9 32.53 3.06 26.49
N ASP A 10 33.14 1.90 26.65
CA ASP A 10 34.47 1.61 26.15
C ASP A 10 34.54 1.66 24.61
N SER A 11 35.76 1.73 24.07
CA SER A 11 35.99 1.70 22.63
C SER A 11 35.55 0.36 22.05
N GLY A 12 34.59 0.40 21.15
CA GLY A 12 34.10 -0.77 20.39
C GLY A 12 34.86 -1.03 19.10
N GLU A 13 34.25 -1.83 18.20
CA GLU A 13 34.77 -2.07 16.87
C GLU A 13 34.75 -0.77 16.03
N LYS A 14 35.66 -0.70 15.06
CA LYS A 14 35.72 0.45 14.14
C LYS A 14 34.45 0.46 13.24
N ILE A 15 34.00 1.69 12.93
CA ILE A 15 32.95 1.89 11.95
C ILE A 15 33.36 1.30 10.59
N ARG A 16 32.51 0.50 10.00
CA ARG A 16 32.67 -0.03 8.63
C ARG A 16 31.77 0.77 7.71
N VAL A 17 32.30 1.21 6.58
CA VAL A 17 31.52 1.83 5.50
C VAL A 17 31.54 0.87 4.33
N MET A 18 30.37 0.59 3.78
CA MET A 18 30.18 -0.34 2.67
C MET A 18 29.31 0.31 1.60
N GLU A 19 29.56 -0.04 0.35
CA GLU A 19 28.79 0.40 -0.80
C GLU A 19 28.20 -0.83 -1.49
N PHE A 20 26.96 -0.74 -1.91
CA PHE A 20 26.22 -1.83 -2.57
C PHE A 20 25.72 -1.38 -3.93
N GLU A 21 25.54 -2.31 -4.85
CA GLU A 21 25.04 -2.03 -6.20
C GLU A 21 23.59 -1.54 -6.19
N ASN A 22 22.79 -2.01 -5.24
CA ASN A 22 21.39 -1.66 -5.11
C ASN A 22 20.89 -1.84 -3.66
N ALA A 23 19.73 -1.29 -3.35
CA ALA A 23 19.13 -1.33 -2.03
C ALA A 23 18.76 -2.76 -1.56
N ALA A 24 18.43 -3.67 -2.50
CA ALA A 24 18.12 -5.07 -2.15
C ALA A 24 19.36 -5.80 -1.63
N SER A 25 20.52 -5.61 -2.27
CA SER A 25 21.80 -6.17 -1.83
C SER A 25 22.25 -5.59 -0.47
N GLU A 26 21.98 -4.30 -0.23
CA GLU A 26 22.22 -3.65 1.05
C GLU A 26 21.37 -4.29 2.16
N ALA A 27 20.05 -4.41 1.95
CA ALA A 27 19.14 -5.01 2.91
C ALA A 27 19.49 -6.47 3.20
N GLU A 28 19.79 -7.27 2.15
CA GLU A 28 20.24 -8.66 2.28
C GLU A 28 21.48 -8.76 3.17
N PHE A 29 22.48 -7.92 2.91
CA PHE A 29 23.72 -7.92 3.68
C PHE A 29 23.46 -7.57 5.17
N ILE A 30 22.71 -6.50 5.44
CA ILE A 30 22.42 -6.03 6.79
C ILE A 30 21.71 -7.13 7.59
N ILE A 31 20.64 -7.69 7.04
CA ILE A 31 19.81 -8.67 7.77
C ILE A 31 20.54 -10.01 7.91
N SER A 32 21.36 -10.40 6.92
CA SER A 32 22.20 -11.60 7.02
C SER A 32 23.31 -11.45 8.05
N GLU A 33 23.96 -10.29 8.16
CA GLU A 33 24.93 -9.99 9.23
C GLU A 33 24.30 -10.08 10.62
N ILE A 34 23.10 -9.51 10.79
CA ILE A 34 22.33 -9.61 12.03
C ILE A 34 22.04 -11.08 12.35
N LYS A 35 21.52 -11.85 11.39
CA LYS A 35 21.20 -13.26 11.58
C LYS A 35 22.39 -14.10 12.00
N GLN A 36 23.56 -13.83 11.44
CA GLN A 36 24.78 -14.60 11.71
C GLN A 36 25.43 -14.21 13.04
N ARG A 37 25.34 -12.94 13.46
CA ARG A 37 26.08 -12.41 14.60
C ARG A 37 25.25 -12.21 15.85
N ALA A 38 23.92 -12.11 15.74
CA ALA A 38 23.07 -11.86 16.88
C ALA A 38 22.96 -13.10 17.78
N SER A 39 23.30 -12.94 19.05
CA SER A 39 22.89 -13.84 20.14
C SER A 39 21.50 -13.48 20.64
N ASP A 40 21.17 -12.19 20.60
CA ASP A 40 19.85 -11.63 20.92
C ASP A 40 19.56 -10.52 19.89
N TYR A 41 18.44 -10.64 19.17
CA TYR A 41 18.02 -9.65 18.17
C TYR A 41 17.65 -8.29 18.78
N SER A 42 17.25 -8.26 20.06
CA SER A 42 16.91 -7.01 20.77
C SER A 42 18.08 -6.05 20.95
N GLU A 43 19.32 -6.53 20.79
CA GLU A 43 20.53 -5.72 20.87
C GLU A 43 20.89 -4.98 19.57
N TRP A 44 20.13 -5.24 18.49
CA TRP A 44 20.41 -4.68 17.18
C TRP A 44 19.39 -3.62 16.79
N ALA A 45 19.86 -2.55 16.16
CA ALA A 45 19.02 -1.52 15.58
C ALA A 45 19.50 -1.14 14.18
N VAL A 46 18.56 -1.00 13.25
CA VAL A 46 18.81 -0.48 11.90
C VAL A 46 18.18 0.90 11.79
N LEU A 47 18.96 1.89 11.39
CA LEU A 47 18.51 3.26 11.19
C LEU A 47 18.51 3.59 9.71
N TYR A 48 17.43 4.21 9.23
CA TYR A 48 17.27 4.63 7.85
C TYR A 48 16.76 6.07 7.76
N ARG A 49 16.95 6.70 6.62
CA ARG A 49 16.64 8.12 6.44
C ARG A 49 15.16 8.37 6.15
N THR A 50 14.56 7.58 5.26
CA THR A 50 13.16 7.73 4.85
C THR A 50 12.38 6.45 5.12
N ASN A 51 11.09 6.62 5.38
CA ASN A 51 10.20 5.49 5.67
C ASN A 51 10.15 4.47 4.52
N ALA A 52 10.29 4.89 3.27
CA ALA A 52 10.27 4.01 2.10
C ALA A 52 11.37 2.92 2.19
N GLN A 53 12.53 3.25 2.75
CA GLN A 53 13.65 2.31 2.89
C GLN A 53 13.35 1.11 3.79
N SER A 54 12.34 1.19 4.67
CA SER A 54 12.03 0.07 5.58
C SER A 54 11.52 -1.17 4.84
N ARG A 55 10.85 -1.04 3.68
CA ARG A 55 10.23 -2.15 2.95
C ARG A 55 11.17 -3.33 2.74
N LEU A 56 12.32 -3.11 2.13
CA LEU A 56 13.28 -4.19 1.83
C LEU A 56 13.84 -4.83 3.10
N LEU A 57 14.04 -4.04 4.17
CA LEU A 57 14.49 -4.56 5.47
C LEU A 57 13.39 -5.42 6.11
N GLU A 58 12.15 -4.96 6.12
CA GLU A 58 10.99 -5.68 6.63
C GLU A 58 10.79 -7.01 5.87
N GLU A 59 10.75 -6.97 4.54
CA GLU A 59 10.64 -8.17 3.69
C GLU A 59 11.76 -9.19 3.98
N ARG A 60 13.00 -8.74 4.16
CA ARG A 60 14.12 -9.63 4.50
C ARG A 60 14.01 -10.21 5.89
N CYS A 61 13.54 -9.45 6.87
CA CYS A 61 13.26 -9.98 8.21
C CYS A 61 12.19 -11.09 8.16
N VAL A 62 11.09 -10.85 7.42
CA VAL A 62 10.03 -11.84 7.21
C VAL A 62 10.58 -13.10 6.55
N LEU A 63 11.28 -12.97 5.42
CA LEU A 63 11.84 -14.08 4.65
C LEU A 63 12.80 -14.94 5.47
N LEU A 64 13.61 -14.31 6.33
CA LEU A 64 14.59 -15.00 7.16
C LEU A 64 14.07 -15.39 8.54
N ASN A 65 12.79 -15.15 8.84
CA ASN A 65 12.13 -15.38 10.13
C ASN A 65 12.86 -14.67 11.29
N ILE A 66 13.27 -13.41 11.08
CA ILE A 66 13.89 -12.59 12.11
C ILE A 66 12.80 -11.67 12.71
N PRO A 67 12.53 -11.77 14.01
CA PRO A 67 11.58 -10.88 14.66
C PRO A 67 12.13 -9.45 14.67
N TYR A 68 11.28 -8.48 14.34
CA TYR A 68 11.64 -7.07 14.33
C TYR A 68 10.50 -6.19 14.86
N GLN A 69 10.83 -4.96 15.20
CA GLN A 69 9.86 -3.95 15.59
C GLN A 69 10.21 -2.62 14.93
N LEU A 70 9.23 -1.98 14.29
CA LEU A 70 9.36 -0.61 13.84
C LEU A 70 9.10 0.37 14.98
N VAL A 71 10.05 1.29 15.16
CA VAL A 71 9.93 2.34 16.18
C VAL A 71 9.48 3.64 15.52
N GLY A 72 8.32 4.15 15.92
CA GLY A 72 7.80 5.43 15.45
C GLY A 72 7.04 5.37 14.11
N GLY A 73 6.64 4.19 13.66
CA GLY A 73 5.90 4.01 12.41
C GLY A 73 5.01 2.77 12.43
N VAL A 74 4.43 2.50 11.28
CA VAL A 74 3.69 1.26 10.98
C VAL A 74 4.39 0.51 9.86
N ASN A 75 4.25 -0.81 9.83
CA ASN A 75 4.82 -1.67 8.81
C ASN A 75 4.44 -1.19 7.41
N PHE A 76 5.32 -1.38 6.45
CA PHE A 76 5.20 -0.80 5.11
C PHE A 76 3.84 -1.10 4.46
N TYR A 77 3.42 -2.36 4.46
CA TYR A 77 2.15 -2.80 3.87
C TYR A 77 0.91 -2.41 4.70
N GLN A 78 1.08 -1.95 5.93
CA GLN A 78 0.00 -1.44 6.77
C GLN A 78 -0.24 0.07 6.60
N ARG A 79 0.63 0.80 5.87
CA ARG A 79 0.49 2.23 5.60
C ARG A 79 -0.78 2.51 4.80
N LYS A 80 -1.41 3.63 5.13
CA LYS A 80 -2.71 3.99 4.55
C LYS A 80 -2.67 4.03 3.03
N GLU A 81 -1.71 4.75 2.45
CA GLU A 81 -1.54 4.93 1.00
C GLU A 81 -1.30 3.59 0.28
N ILE A 82 -0.53 2.68 0.88
CA ILE A 82 -0.28 1.36 0.32
C ILE A 82 -1.56 0.53 0.34
N LYS A 83 -2.27 0.50 1.48
CA LYS A 83 -3.57 -0.20 1.58
C LYS A 83 -4.62 0.36 0.62
N ASP A 84 -4.59 1.67 0.36
CA ASP A 84 -5.51 2.30 -0.56
C ASP A 84 -5.24 1.83 -2.00
N ILE A 85 -3.99 1.81 -2.45
CA ILE A 85 -3.59 1.30 -3.76
C ILE A 85 -3.89 -0.21 -3.88
N VAL A 86 -3.53 -1.00 -2.87
CA VAL A 86 -3.82 -2.44 -2.83
C VAL A 86 -5.32 -2.71 -2.94
N ALA A 87 -6.18 -1.89 -2.31
CA ALA A 87 -7.62 -2.03 -2.43
C ALA A 87 -8.12 -1.76 -3.86
N TYR A 88 -7.58 -0.76 -4.57
CA TYR A 88 -7.87 -0.56 -5.99
C TYR A 88 -7.43 -1.77 -6.83
N LEU A 89 -6.21 -2.28 -6.64
CA LEU A 89 -5.72 -3.45 -7.37
C LEU A 89 -6.60 -4.69 -7.11
N LYS A 90 -7.06 -4.89 -5.87
CA LYS A 90 -7.99 -5.99 -5.53
C LYS A 90 -9.31 -5.87 -6.24
N ILE A 91 -9.88 -4.66 -6.36
CA ILE A 91 -11.12 -4.43 -7.13
C ILE A 91 -10.89 -4.69 -8.62
N LEU A 92 -9.73 -4.37 -9.17
CA LEU A 92 -9.39 -4.67 -10.56
C LEU A 92 -9.23 -6.17 -10.81
N SER A 93 -8.80 -6.94 -9.81
CA SER A 93 -8.80 -8.42 -9.87
C SER A 93 -10.20 -8.99 -9.64
N ASN A 94 -10.90 -8.52 -8.60
CA ASN A 94 -12.24 -8.97 -8.23
C ASN A 94 -13.12 -7.79 -7.78
N PRO A 95 -14.01 -7.27 -8.65
CA PRO A 95 -14.91 -6.17 -8.31
C PRO A 95 -15.87 -6.46 -7.15
N ASN A 96 -16.11 -7.75 -6.86
CA ASN A 96 -17.00 -8.20 -5.79
C ASN A 96 -16.30 -8.27 -4.40
N ASP A 97 -15.07 -7.75 -4.28
CA ASP A 97 -14.43 -7.54 -2.97
C ASP A 97 -15.02 -6.31 -2.30
N ASP A 98 -16.12 -6.49 -1.60
CA ASP A 98 -16.86 -5.44 -0.90
C ASP A 98 -15.99 -4.71 0.14
N ILE A 99 -15.03 -5.38 0.75
CA ILE A 99 -14.13 -4.78 1.76
C ILE A 99 -13.20 -3.77 1.07
N SER A 100 -12.58 -4.16 -0.02
CA SER A 100 -11.72 -3.28 -0.80
C SER A 100 -12.52 -2.16 -1.46
N LEU A 101 -13.72 -2.44 -1.95
CA LEU A 101 -14.61 -1.45 -2.55
C LEU A 101 -15.00 -0.38 -1.53
N LEU A 102 -15.46 -0.77 -0.34
CA LEU A 102 -15.83 0.17 0.73
C LEU A 102 -14.65 1.03 1.20
N ARG A 103 -13.43 0.51 1.10
CA ARG A 103 -12.23 1.28 1.45
C ARG A 103 -12.02 2.46 0.50
N VAL A 104 -12.26 2.28 -0.80
CA VAL A 104 -11.88 3.27 -1.82
C VAL A 104 -13.05 4.00 -2.47
N ILE A 105 -14.29 3.62 -2.19
CA ILE A 105 -15.50 4.20 -2.79
C ILE A 105 -15.57 5.73 -2.65
N ASN A 106 -14.99 6.28 -1.59
CA ASN A 106 -14.90 7.72 -1.33
C ASN A 106 -13.44 8.22 -1.29
N LEU A 107 -12.55 7.58 -1.99
CA LEU A 107 -11.16 7.96 -2.18
C LEU A 107 -10.83 8.08 -3.68
N PRO A 108 -10.59 9.29 -4.23
CA PRO A 108 -10.70 10.61 -3.57
C PRO A 108 -12.11 10.92 -3.08
N LYS A 109 -12.27 12.00 -2.31
CA LYS A 109 -13.59 12.39 -1.78
C LYS A 109 -14.59 12.65 -2.90
N ARG A 110 -15.65 11.83 -2.97
CA ARG A 110 -16.75 11.92 -3.96
C ARG A 110 -18.07 12.37 -3.33
N GLY A 111 -18.05 12.78 -2.05
CA GLY A 111 -19.26 13.18 -1.33
C GLY A 111 -20.19 12.00 -1.00
N ILE A 112 -19.67 10.78 -1.01
CA ILE A 112 -20.39 9.56 -0.60
C ILE A 112 -20.28 9.46 0.92
N GLY A 113 -21.37 9.72 1.62
CA GLY A 113 -21.43 9.68 3.08
C GLY A 113 -21.73 8.29 3.64
N ALA A 114 -21.44 8.08 4.91
CA ALA A 114 -21.69 6.83 5.62
C ALA A 114 -23.14 6.34 5.52
N SER A 115 -24.12 7.28 5.54
CA SER A 115 -25.54 6.94 5.38
C SER A 115 -25.89 6.39 4.00
N SER A 116 -25.23 6.89 2.94
CA SER A 116 -25.43 6.36 1.57
C SER A 116 -24.79 4.97 1.45
N ILE A 117 -23.60 4.77 2.00
CA ILE A 117 -22.93 3.46 2.06
C ILE A 117 -23.81 2.46 2.81
N ALA A 118 -24.31 2.81 3.98
CA ALA A 118 -25.18 1.94 4.79
C ALA A 118 -26.45 1.49 4.02
N LYS A 119 -27.05 2.38 3.22
CA LYS A 119 -28.23 2.05 2.41
C LYS A 119 -27.91 1.02 1.34
N ILE A 120 -26.87 1.25 0.55
CA ILE A 120 -26.49 0.29 -0.51
C ILE A 120 -26.05 -1.05 0.07
N SER A 121 -25.30 -1.05 1.20
CA SER A 121 -24.87 -2.27 1.88
C SER A 121 -26.05 -3.07 2.43
N MET A 122 -27.05 -2.38 2.99
CA MET A 122 -28.27 -3.03 3.46
C MET A 122 -29.06 -3.66 2.30
N TYR A 123 -29.18 -2.93 1.18
CA TYR A 123 -29.86 -3.44 -0.01
C TYR A 123 -29.14 -4.67 -0.59
N ALA A 124 -27.81 -4.58 -0.73
CA ALA A 124 -26.97 -5.70 -1.17
C ALA A 124 -27.20 -6.95 -0.32
N SER A 125 -27.11 -6.78 1.01
CA SER A 125 -27.30 -7.89 1.96
C SER A 125 -28.71 -8.51 1.92
N LEU A 126 -29.74 -7.69 1.74
CA LEU A 126 -31.13 -8.17 1.69
C LEU A 126 -31.45 -8.93 0.38
N ASN A 127 -30.71 -8.67 -0.70
CA ASN A 127 -30.93 -9.25 -2.01
C ASN A 127 -29.86 -10.27 -2.42
N ASP A 128 -28.92 -10.60 -1.50
CA ASP A 128 -27.80 -11.53 -1.76
C ASP A 128 -26.96 -11.09 -2.97
N LEU A 129 -26.67 -9.79 -3.06
CA LEU A 129 -25.88 -9.16 -4.11
C LEU A 129 -24.55 -8.63 -3.54
N SER A 130 -23.52 -8.52 -4.40
CA SER A 130 -22.33 -7.73 -4.08
C SER A 130 -22.65 -6.23 -4.13
N LEU A 131 -21.80 -5.42 -3.47
CA LEU A 131 -21.94 -3.97 -3.62
C LEU A 131 -21.73 -3.52 -5.05
N TRP A 132 -20.85 -4.18 -5.80
CA TRP A 132 -20.59 -3.89 -7.20
C TRP A 132 -21.84 -4.14 -8.08
N ASP A 133 -22.54 -5.26 -7.88
CA ASP A 133 -23.79 -5.54 -8.58
C ASP A 133 -24.85 -4.45 -8.33
N VAL A 134 -24.94 -3.99 -7.07
CA VAL A 134 -25.87 -2.89 -6.73
C VAL A 134 -25.48 -1.59 -7.42
N LEU A 135 -24.18 -1.29 -7.53
CA LEU A 135 -23.69 -0.08 -8.21
C LEU A 135 -23.99 -0.12 -9.70
N LEU A 136 -23.83 -1.27 -10.36
CA LEU A 136 -24.13 -1.44 -11.79
C LEU A 136 -25.62 -1.33 -12.11
N ASP A 137 -26.49 -1.75 -11.19
CA ASP A 137 -27.94 -1.77 -11.38
C ASP A 137 -28.66 -0.59 -10.68
N MET A 138 -27.93 0.44 -10.25
CA MET A 138 -28.48 1.59 -9.49
C MET A 138 -29.61 2.31 -10.20
N ASP A 139 -29.60 2.37 -11.53
CA ASP A 139 -30.64 2.99 -12.36
C ASP A 139 -31.95 2.20 -12.39
N LYS A 140 -31.91 0.92 -12.02
CA LYS A 140 -33.10 0.05 -11.92
C LYS A 140 -33.74 0.08 -10.53
N ILE A 141 -33.08 0.72 -9.56
CA ILE A 141 -33.49 0.74 -8.16
C ILE A 141 -34.00 2.15 -7.81
N GLU A 142 -35.34 2.33 -7.81
CA GLU A 142 -36.00 3.63 -7.58
C GLU A 142 -35.50 4.34 -6.29
N GLU A 143 -35.20 3.56 -5.25
CA GLU A 143 -34.73 4.08 -3.96
C GLU A 143 -33.39 4.82 -4.08
N PHE A 144 -32.55 4.50 -5.10
CA PHE A 144 -31.21 5.02 -5.28
C PHE A 144 -31.09 6.12 -6.35
N GLU A 145 -32.17 6.50 -7.01
CA GLU A 145 -32.16 7.54 -8.05
C GLU A 145 -31.41 8.82 -7.64
N LYS A 146 -31.62 9.28 -6.38
CA LYS A 146 -30.96 10.50 -5.84
C LYS A 146 -29.50 10.29 -5.46
N LEU A 147 -29.06 9.05 -5.29
CA LEU A 147 -27.71 8.71 -4.91
C LEU A 147 -26.83 8.39 -6.13
N LYS A 148 -27.45 7.94 -7.22
CA LYS A 148 -26.81 7.45 -8.45
C LYS A 148 -25.65 8.33 -8.90
N ALA A 149 -25.89 9.62 -9.12
CA ALA A 149 -24.87 10.52 -9.67
C ALA A 149 -23.54 10.58 -8.88
N LYS A 150 -23.57 10.27 -7.59
CA LYS A 150 -22.33 10.21 -6.75
C LYS A 150 -21.58 8.90 -6.93
N PHE A 151 -22.31 7.82 -7.11
CA PHE A 151 -21.74 6.49 -7.29
C PHE A 151 -21.30 6.24 -8.73
N ASP A 152 -21.98 6.84 -9.72
CA ASP A 152 -21.62 6.76 -11.14
C ASP A 152 -20.17 7.20 -11.36
N VAL A 153 -19.74 8.30 -10.74
CA VAL A 153 -18.33 8.76 -10.82
C VAL A 153 -17.34 7.68 -10.36
N PHE A 154 -17.70 6.93 -9.33
CA PHE A 154 -16.86 5.83 -8.86
C PHE A 154 -16.91 4.64 -9.81
N SER A 155 -18.10 4.23 -10.22
CA SER A 155 -18.28 3.08 -11.13
C SER A 155 -17.58 3.31 -12.47
N GLU A 156 -17.75 4.51 -13.06
CA GLU A 156 -17.07 4.91 -14.30
C GLU A 156 -15.55 4.86 -14.15
N SER A 157 -15.01 5.33 -13.01
CA SER A 157 -13.58 5.28 -12.73
C SER A 157 -13.06 3.83 -12.67
N ILE A 158 -13.80 2.92 -12.02
CA ILE A 158 -13.42 1.50 -11.97
C ILE A 158 -13.53 0.84 -13.35
N GLU A 159 -14.58 1.12 -14.11
CA GLU A 159 -14.74 0.60 -15.49
C GLU A 159 -13.62 1.08 -16.42
N ASN A 160 -13.18 2.35 -16.29
CA ASN A 160 -12.06 2.88 -17.05
C ASN A 160 -10.76 2.15 -16.70
N LEU A 161 -10.49 1.97 -15.41
CA LEU A 161 -9.32 1.22 -14.93
C LEU A 161 -9.35 -0.25 -15.39
N GLN A 162 -10.51 -0.89 -15.42
CA GLN A 162 -10.65 -2.26 -15.95
C GLN A 162 -10.31 -2.35 -17.44
N LYS A 163 -10.72 -1.37 -18.24
CA LYS A 163 -10.36 -1.31 -19.68
C LYS A 163 -8.85 -1.14 -19.85
N THR A 164 -8.25 -0.24 -19.07
CA THR A 164 -6.81 0.04 -19.11
C THR A 164 -5.97 -1.15 -18.64
N LYS A 165 -6.50 -1.99 -17.74
CA LYS A 165 -5.82 -3.22 -17.27
C LYS A 165 -5.36 -4.12 -18.43
N GLU A 166 -6.13 -4.19 -19.51
CA GLU A 166 -5.83 -5.01 -20.69
C GLU A 166 -4.74 -4.39 -21.59
N GLU A 167 -4.44 -3.10 -21.43
CA GLU A 167 -3.54 -2.33 -22.27
C GLU A 167 -2.14 -2.16 -21.65
N VAL A 168 -1.99 -2.40 -20.34
CA VAL A 168 -0.73 -2.23 -19.61
C VAL A 168 0.09 -3.51 -19.54
N ASN A 169 1.42 -3.36 -19.37
CA ASN A 169 2.34 -4.50 -19.39
C ASN A 169 2.70 -5.00 -17.99
N SER A 170 2.63 -4.16 -16.97
CA SER A 170 3.05 -4.51 -15.62
C SER A 170 2.04 -4.06 -14.55
N VAL A 171 2.13 -4.67 -13.38
CA VAL A 171 1.36 -4.22 -12.20
C VAL A 171 1.78 -2.81 -11.78
N ALA A 172 3.04 -2.43 -12.00
CA ALA A 172 3.49 -1.06 -11.75
C ALA A 172 2.78 -0.03 -12.64
N ASP A 173 2.57 -0.36 -13.93
CA ASP A 173 1.81 0.50 -14.84
C ASP A 173 0.34 0.61 -14.39
N MET A 174 -0.26 -0.47 -13.88
CA MET A 174 -1.62 -0.39 -13.29
C MET A 174 -1.68 0.58 -12.12
N ILE A 175 -0.64 0.59 -11.26
CA ILE A 175 -0.56 1.54 -10.14
C ILE A 175 -0.49 2.97 -10.67
N ASP A 176 0.29 3.24 -11.70
CA ASP A 176 0.37 4.56 -12.33
C ASP A 176 -1.00 5.00 -12.88
N HIS A 177 -1.71 4.12 -13.59
CA HIS A 177 -3.05 4.40 -14.09
C HIS A 177 -4.06 4.66 -12.97
N ILE A 178 -4.00 3.89 -11.86
CA ILE A 178 -4.82 4.16 -10.68
C ILE A 178 -4.51 5.56 -10.14
N MET A 179 -3.24 5.90 -9.96
CA MET A 179 -2.81 7.18 -9.43
C MET A 179 -3.29 8.36 -10.28
N ASP A 180 -3.26 8.20 -11.61
CA ASP A 180 -3.69 9.21 -12.57
C ASP A 180 -5.23 9.32 -12.59
N GLU A 181 -5.97 8.21 -12.68
CA GLU A 181 -7.44 8.18 -12.71
C GLU A 181 -8.04 8.85 -11.47
N ILE A 182 -7.48 8.57 -10.29
CA ILE A 182 -7.97 9.17 -9.03
C ILE A 182 -7.29 10.50 -8.70
N ASN A 183 -6.42 11.00 -9.58
CA ASN A 183 -5.63 12.23 -9.38
C ASN A 183 -4.95 12.28 -7.99
N TYR A 184 -4.44 11.14 -7.53
CA TYR A 184 -3.97 10.97 -6.15
C TYR A 184 -2.76 11.84 -5.83
N LYS A 185 -1.90 12.04 -6.83
CA LYS A 185 -0.74 12.93 -6.72
C LYS A 185 -1.14 14.36 -6.39
N SER A 186 -2.16 14.91 -7.06
CA SER A 186 -2.66 16.25 -6.78
C SER A 186 -3.29 16.34 -5.39
N VAL A 187 -4.04 15.30 -4.99
CA VAL A 187 -4.63 15.23 -3.66
C VAL A 187 -3.55 15.27 -2.57
N LEU A 188 -2.45 14.55 -2.74
CA LEU A 188 -1.33 14.58 -1.80
C LEU A 188 -0.58 15.92 -1.82
N LEU A 189 -0.35 16.50 -3.00
CA LEU A 189 0.35 17.78 -3.14
C LEU A 189 -0.46 18.95 -2.54
N GLU A 190 -1.79 18.91 -2.61
CA GLU A 190 -2.65 19.91 -1.98
C GLU A 190 -2.53 19.90 -0.45
N GLU A 191 -2.20 18.77 0.16
CA GLU A 191 -1.92 18.70 1.59
C GLU A 191 -0.66 19.49 1.97
N GLY A 192 0.33 19.65 1.05
CA GLY A 192 1.52 20.48 1.20
C GLY A 192 2.44 20.10 2.38
N SER A 193 2.29 18.92 2.94
CA SER A 193 2.99 18.46 4.13
C SER A 193 4.20 17.58 3.80
N GLU A 194 5.18 17.53 4.70
CA GLU A 194 6.28 16.54 4.60
C GLU A 194 5.73 15.09 4.59
N GLU A 195 4.62 14.86 5.27
CA GLU A 195 3.94 13.57 5.29
C GLU A 195 3.37 13.19 3.91
N ALA A 196 2.87 14.15 3.13
CA ALA A 196 2.40 13.89 1.77
C ALA A 196 3.55 13.48 0.85
N LEU A 197 4.71 14.11 0.97
CA LEU A 197 5.92 13.70 0.23
C LEU A 197 6.37 12.29 0.62
N ALA A 198 6.37 11.97 1.91
CA ALA A 198 6.71 10.64 2.39
C ALA A 198 5.75 9.55 1.86
N ARG A 199 4.45 9.86 1.74
CA ARG A 199 3.47 8.95 1.11
C ARG A 199 3.76 8.73 -0.36
N MET A 200 4.16 9.76 -1.10
CA MET A 200 4.59 9.64 -2.49
C MET A 200 5.80 8.70 -2.61
N GLU A 201 6.82 8.90 -1.78
CA GLU A 201 7.99 8.01 -1.75
C GLU A 201 7.60 6.56 -1.44
N ASN A 202 6.67 6.33 -0.52
CA ASN A 202 6.15 4.99 -0.21
C ASN A 202 5.46 4.35 -1.42
N ILE A 203 4.67 5.11 -2.19
CA ILE A 203 4.01 4.59 -3.40
C ILE A 203 5.05 4.27 -4.48
N GLU A 204 6.05 5.12 -4.70
CA GLU A 204 7.13 4.81 -5.65
C GLU A 204 7.92 3.55 -5.24
N GLU A 205 8.16 3.37 -3.95
CA GLU A 205 8.81 2.16 -3.45
C GLU A 205 7.93 0.91 -3.61
N PHE A 206 6.61 1.06 -3.44
CA PHE A 206 5.65 -0.02 -3.72
C PHE A 206 5.63 -0.39 -5.20
N LYS A 207 5.71 0.59 -6.10
CA LYS A 207 5.84 0.37 -7.54
C LYS A 207 7.14 -0.38 -7.90
N ASN A 208 8.24 -0.10 -7.19
CA ASN A 208 9.48 -0.86 -7.41
C ASN A 208 9.28 -2.36 -7.22
N LYS A 209 8.53 -2.78 -6.20
CA LYS A 209 8.14 -4.18 -6.01
C LYS A 209 7.23 -4.68 -7.13
N ALA A 210 6.28 -3.86 -7.58
CA ALA A 210 5.30 -4.23 -8.60
C ALA A 210 5.88 -4.35 -10.02
N ARG A 211 7.07 -3.77 -10.29
CA ARG A 211 7.73 -3.86 -11.60
C ARG A 211 8.17 -5.26 -12.00
N ASP A 212 8.36 -6.14 -11.04
CA ASP A 212 8.78 -7.52 -11.27
C ASP A 212 7.63 -8.42 -11.72
N TYR A 213 6.38 -7.89 -11.77
CA TYR A 213 5.16 -8.62 -12.12
C TYR A 213 4.54 -8.07 -13.41
N GLU A 214 4.26 -8.97 -14.37
CA GLU A 214 3.46 -8.61 -15.54
C GLU A 214 2.00 -8.30 -15.14
N SER A 215 1.27 -7.62 -16.02
CA SER A 215 -0.14 -7.26 -15.76
C SER A 215 -1.04 -8.48 -15.54
N THR A 216 -0.71 -9.61 -16.16
CA THR A 216 -1.40 -10.90 -16.01
C THR A 216 -1.13 -11.58 -14.66
N GLU A 217 -0.10 -11.16 -13.94
CA GLU A 217 0.34 -11.72 -12.65
C GLU A 217 -0.20 -10.93 -11.45
N LEU A 218 -1.23 -10.10 -11.65
CA LEU A 218 -1.82 -9.26 -10.59
C LEU A 218 -2.24 -10.07 -9.36
N GLU A 219 -2.82 -11.25 -9.55
CA GLU A 219 -3.29 -12.11 -8.47
C GLU A 219 -2.11 -12.66 -7.67
N GLU A 220 -1.05 -13.12 -8.35
CA GLU A 220 0.19 -13.58 -7.70
C GLU A 220 0.84 -12.43 -6.89
N PHE A 221 0.91 -11.24 -7.47
CA PHE A 221 1.40 -10.05 -6.76
C PHE A 221 0.59 -9.76 -5.48
N LEU A 222 -0.75 -9.84 -5.56
CA LEU A 222 -1.63 -9.60 -4.41
C LEU A 222 -1.49 -10.69 -3.34
N GLU A 223 -1.26 -11.94 -3.72
CA GLU A 223 -0.99 -13.05 -2.80
C GLU A 223 0.34 -12.85 -2.06
N ASP A 224 1.39 -12.47 -2.78
CA ASP A 224 2.70 -12.17 -2.18
C ASP A 224 2.62 -11.03 -1.16
N ILE A 225 1.90 -9.94 -1.51
CA ILE A 225 1.67 -8.82 -0.58
C ILE A 225 0.90 -9.28 0.65
N ALA A 226 -0.14 -10.09 0.47
CA ALA A 226 -0.95 -10.58 1.57
C ALA A 226 -0.12 -11.47 2.53
N LEU A 227 0.73 -12.34 1.99
CA LEU A 227 1.61 -13.20 2.78
C LEU A 227 2.55 -12.38 3.67
N ILE A 228 3.20 -11.36 3.12
CA ILE A 228 4.10 -10.49 3.88
C ILE A 228 3.32 -9.71 4.95
N ALA A 229 2.18 -9.12 4.57
CA ALA A 229 1.37 -8.30 5.47
C ALA A 229 0.75 -9.08 6.65
N ASP A 230 0.51 -10.39 6.50
CA ASP A 230 -0.05 -11.25 7.56
C ASP A 230 1.01 -11.74 8.55
N ILE A 231 2.25 -11.93 8.10
CA ILE A 231 3.37 -12.31 8.98
C ILE A 231 3.75 -11.12 9.89
N ASP A 232 3.50 -9.90 9.45
CA ASP A 232 3.77 -8.64 10.19
C ASP A 232 2.73 -8.33 11.29
N ARG A 233 1.79 -9.21 11.58
CA ARG A 233 0.82 -9.09 12.66
C ARG A 233 1.30 -9.83 13.92
#